data_a6d788f2b0e08301fa72883aa1444e53
#
_entry.id   a6d788f2b0e08301fa72883aa1444e53
#
_cell.length_a   1.000
_cell.length_b   1.000
_cell.length_c   1.000
_cell.angle_alpha   90.00
_cell.angle_beta   90.00
_cell.angle_gamma   90.00
#
_symmetry.space_group_name_H-M   'P 1'
#
loop_
_entity.id
_entity.type
_entity.pdbx_description
1 polymer ?
#
loop_
_entity_poly.entity_id
_entity_poly.type
_entity_poly.pdbx_seq_one_letter_code
_entity_poly.pdbx_strand_id
1 'polypeptide(L)'
;MTEVKFTYEGSNTSVQCELNDKIKDIIKKFLVKINKDKNSNLYYLYNGGKINEELTFYEQANHIDKNRKKMNVLVYNNLEEYKKNNEITSRDIICLDCKENCLIDIKDFKINFHGCKNNHAYNNILINYFEFTQKINLNEIICDICKKQNKGDAHNNEFYICNNCNKNICPLCKSNHDKNHIIINYDDKNYLCKKHNDVFNKYCKTCNENICIVCENDHDNHDILDLSKILIKKNDFNKIMEELRQSIDKYKSKIKIIKEIFDKVINILDMYYKINNDIFNHYSINKRN
;
A
#
# COMPACT_ATOMS: atom_id res chain seq x y z
N MET A 1 -3.72 2.11 41.90
CA MET A 1 -2.55 1.66 41.09
C MET A 1 -3.02 1.45 39.66
N THR A 2 -2.25 1.92 38.72
CA THR A 2 -2.55 1.84 37.29
C THR A 2 -1.59 0.84 36.64
N GLU A 3 -2.04 0.10 35.64
CA GLU A 3 -1.25 -0.94 34.98
C GLU A 3 -1.13 -0.68 33.49
N VAL A 4 0.11 -0.78 32.94
CA VAL A 4 0.34 -0.84 31.51
C VAL A 4 0.84 -2.25 31.16
N LYS A 5 0.09 -2.95 30.31
CA LYS A 5 0.42 -4.28 29.81
C LYS A 5 1.07 -4.15 28.44
N PHE A 6 2.32 -4.55 28.32
CA PHE A 6 3.07 -4.61 27.08
C PHE A 6 3.01 -6.01 26.49
N THR A 7 2.65 -6.15 25.24
CA THR A 7 2.72 -7.40 24.48
C THR A 7 3.91 -7.32 23.52
N TYR A 8 4.90 -8.15 23.76
CA TYR A 8 6.16 -8.19 23.01
C TYR A 8 6.53 -9.66 22.69
N GLU A 9 6.77 -9.95 21.40
CA GLU A 9 7.07 -11.34 20.92
C GLU A 9 6.12 -12.40 21.48
N GLY A 10 4.82 -12.09 21.50
CA GLY A 10 3.78 -13.01 22.03
C GLY A 10 3.70 -13.09 23.56
N SER A 11 4.64 -12.50 24.29
CA SER A 11 4.66 -12.46 25.75
C SER A 11 4.07 -11.18 26.30
N ASN A 12 3.40 -11.27 27.45
CA ASN A 12 2.77 -10.15 28.14
C ASN A 12 3.56 -9.75 29.38
N THR A 13 3.99 -8.49 29.44
CA THR A 13 4.70 -7.92 30.59
C THR A 13 3.92 -6.75 31.15
N SER A 14 3.53 -6.81 32.42
CA SER A 14 2.80 -5.73 33.10
C SER A 14 3.74 -4.82 33.88
N VAL A 15 3.50 -3.50 33.77
CA VAL A 15 4.22 -2.46 34.49
C VAL A 15 3.24 -1.64 35.32
N GLN A 16 3.46 -1.56 36.62
CA GLN A 16 2.69 -0.69 37.52
C GLN A 16 3.17 0.74 37.43
N CYS A 17 2.24 1.69 37.40
CA CYS A 17 2.53 3.12 37.29
C CYS A 17 1.46 3.97 37.97
N GLU A 18 1.71 5.26 38.09
CA GLU A 18 0.74 6.25 38.53
C GLU A 18 0.09 6.94 37.30
N LEU A 19 -1.06 7.60 37.50
CA LEU A 19 -1.78 8.28 36.42
C LEU A 19 -0.96 9.40 35.76
N ASN A 20 -0.09 10.04 36.54
CA ASN A 20 0.76 11.14 36.10
C ASN A 20 2.15 10.70 35.65
N ASP A 21 2.47 9.40 35.69
CA ASP A 21 3.75 8.89 35.17
C ASP A 21 3.79 9.14 33.66
N LYS A 22 4.91 9.66 33.16
CA LYS A 22 5.13 9.82 31.73
C LYS A 22 5.31 8.45 31.06
N ILE A 23 4.78 8.30 29.88
CA ILE A 23 4.87 7.06 29.11
C ILE A 23 6.31 6.61 28.91
N LYS A 24 7.26 7.55 28.66
CA LYS A 24 8.68 7.23 28.55
C LYS A 24 9.27 6.55 29.79
N ASP A 25 8.79 6.92 30.98
CA ASP A 25 9.29 6.34 32.23
C ASP A 25 8.67 4.96 32.49
N ILE A 26 7.41 4.76 32.06
CA ILE A 26 6.75 3.46 32.07
C ILE A 26 7.46 2.50 31.09
N ILE A 27 7.83 2.98 29.89
CA ILE A 27 8.61 2.21 28.90
C ILE A 27 9.97 1.80 29.47
N LYS A 28 10.67 2.69 30.19
CA LYS A 28 11.94 2.35 30.85
C LYS A 28 11.77 1.20 31.86
N LYS A 29 10.70 1.23 32.66
CA LYS A 29 10.36 0.13 33.60
C LYS A 29 10.10 -1.19 32.86
N PHE A 30 9.44 -1.12 31.68
CA PHE A 30 9.21 -2.27 30.82
C PHE A 30 10.53 -2.84 30.25
N LEU A 31 11.40 -1.99 29.69
CA LEU A 31 12.69 -2.40 29.12
C LEU A 31 13.57 -3.14 30.15
N VAL A 32 13.61 -2.63 31.38
CA VAL A 32 14.31 -3.30 32.50
C VAL A 32 13.75 -4.70 32.76
N LYS A 33 12.40 -4.87 32.71
CA LYS A 33 11.77 -6.17 32.94
C LYS A 33 12.08 -7.20 31.86
N ILE A 34 12.33 -6.76 30.63
CA ILE A 34 12.65 -7.67 29.50
C ILE A 34 14.16 -7.73 29.21
N ASN A 35 15.01 -7.19 30.09
CA ASN A 35 16.48 -7.12 29.97
C ASN A 35 16.96 -6.50 28.65
N LYS A 36 16.32 -5.42 28.22
CA LYS A 36 16.72 -4.66 27.04
C LYS A 36 17.21 -3.26 27.40
N ASP A 37 18.21 -2.75 26.65
CA ASP A 37 18.76 -1.42 26.83
C ASP A 37 17.81 -0.32 26.32
N LYS A 38 17.99 0.90 26.83
CA LYS A 38 17.26 2.10 26.38
C LYS A 38 17.43 2.41 24.89
N ASN A 39 18.50 1.92 24.28
CA ASN A 39 18.79 2.09 22.85
C ASN A 39 18.19 0.97 21.99
N SER A 40 17.42 0.06 22.59
CA SER A 40 16.68 -0.96 21.82
C SER A 40 15.72 -0.27 20.87
N ASN A 41 15.86 -0.57 19.57
CA ASN A 41 15.04 0.06 18.53
C ASN A 41 13.63 -0.56 18.53
N LEU A 42 12.86 -0.32 19.61
CA LEU A 42 11.52 -0.83 19.80
C LEU A 42 10.46 0.22 19.42
N TYR A 43 9.36 -0.26 18.84
CA TYR A 43 8.25 0.55 18.42
C TYR A 43 7.00 0.21 19.24
N TYR A 44 6.34 1.22 19.79
CA TYR A 44 5.24 1.07 20.74
C TYR A 44 3.92 1.56 20.14
N LEU A 45 2.88 0.71 20.12
CA LEU A 45 1.55 1.03 19.63
C LEU A 45 0.50 0.93 20.74
N TYR A 46 -0.38 1.90 20.77
CA TYR A 46 -1.55 1.93 21.64
C TYR A 46 -2.80 2.31 20.85
N ASN A 47 -3.87 1.50 20.95
CA ASN A 47 -5.11 1.67 20.19
C ASN A 47 -4.89 1.94 18.69
N GLY A 48 -3.97 1.21 18.08
CA GLY A 48 -3.66 1.32 16.66
C GLY A 48 -2.81 2.52 16.25
N GLY A 49 -2.39 3.39 17.20
CA GLY A 49 -1.52 4.53 16.93
C GLY A 49 -0.18 4.44 17.66
N LYS A 50 0.85 5.10 17.12
CA LYS A 50 2.13 5.24 17.83
C LYS A 50 1.93 5.97 19.15
N ILE A 51 2.45 5.39 20.22
CA ILE A 51 2.36 5.99 21.56
C ILE A 51 3.21 7.27 21.63
N ASN A 52 2.68 8.30 22.29
CA ASN A 52 3.45 9.52 22.54
C ASN A 52 4.14 9.43 23.90
N GLU A 53 5.45 9.29 23.89
CA GLU A 53 6.27 9.07 25.09
C GLU A 53 6.32 10.27 26.04
N GLU A 54 6.03 11.48 25.57
CA GLU A 54 6.06 12.70 26.38
C GLU A 54 4.76 12.93 27.17
N LEU A 55 3.67 12.23 26.79
CA LEU A 55 2.40 12.29 27.51
C LEU A 55 2.45 11.43 28.78
N THR A 56 1.59 11.79 29.75
CA THR A 56 1.32 10.96 30.92
C THR A 56 0.39 9.79 30.56
N PHE A 57 0.30 8.79 31.44
CA PHE A 57 -0.70 7.72 31.29
C PHE A 57 -2.10 8.33 31.10
N TYR A 58 -2.48 9.31 31.93
CA TYR A 58 -3.80 9.91 31.89
C TYR A 58 -4.07 10.66 30.57
N GLU A 59 -3.09 11.36 30.02
CA GLU A 59 -3.25 12.07 28.75
C GLU A 59 -3.31 11.12 27.55
N GLN A 60 -2.53 10.04 27.58
CA GLN A 60 -2.45 9.06 26.48
C GLN A 60 -3.64 8.10 26.47
N ALA A 61 -4.12 7.66 27.63
CA ALA A 61 -5.17 6.64 27.73
C ALA A 61 -6.52 7.16 27.23
N ASN A 62 -7.27 6.31 26.53
CA ASN A 62 -8.67 6.59 26.15
C ASN A 62 -9.58 6.56 27.38
N HIS A 63 -10.84 6.98 27.22
CA HIS A 63 -11.81 7.08 28.32
C HIS A 63 -12.05 5.71 29.01
N ILE A 64 -12.09 4.61 28.26
CA ILE A 64 -12.32 3.25 28.79
C ILE A 64 -11.13 2.82 29.65
N ASP A 65 -9.90 3.01 29.14
CA ASP A 65 -8.68 2.58 29.82
C ASP A 65 -8.36 3.46 31.05
N LYS A 66 -8.74 4.75 31.02
CA LYS A 66 -8.71 5.62 32.19
C LYS A 66 -9.58 5.08 33.32
N ASN A 67 -10.82 4.67 32.99
CA ASN A 67 -11.77 4.14 33.98
C ASN A 67 -11.31 2.79 34.52
N ARG A 68 -10.75 1.94 33.66
CA ARG A 68 -10.22 0.61 34.04
C ARG A 68 -8.85 0.68 34.71
N LYS A 69 -8.18 1.85 34.67
CA LYS A 69 -6.80 2.06 35.12
C LYS A 69 -5.83 1.05 34.49
N LYS A 70 -6.10 0.67 33.21
CA LYS A 70 -5.33 -0.34 32.50
C LYS A 70 -5.19 0.00 31.02
N MET A 71 -3.96 -0.03 30.50
CA MET A 71 -3.62 0.24 29.11
C MET A 71 -2.89 -0.96 28.50
N ASN A 72 -3.23 -1.36 27.26
CA ASN A 72 -2.53 -2.40 26.54
C ASN A 72 -1.69 -1.78 25.43
N VAL A 73 -0.40 -2.07 25.39
CA VAL A 73 0.58 -1.56 24.42
C VAL A 73 1.19 -2.73 23.66
N LEU A 74 1.18 -2.68 22.34
CA LEU A 74 1.90 -3.62 21.48
C LEU A 74 3.30 -3.12 21.21
N VAL A 75 4.29 -4.02 21.20
CA VAL A 75 5.70 -3.69 21.04
C VAL A 75 6.32 -4.50 19.90
N TYR A 76 7.07 -3.85 19.01
CA TYR A 76 7.72 -4.44 17.83
C TYR A 76 9.23 -4.18 17.84
N ASN A 77 10.01 -5.12 17.28
CA ASN A 77 11.48 -5.11 17.33
C ASN A 77 12.16 -4.09 16.41
N ASN A 78 11.50 -3.58 15.35
CA ASN A 78 12.21 -2.78 14.36
C ASN A 78 11.31 -1.79 13.63
N LEU A 79 11.74 -0.53 13.64
CA LEU A 79 11.14 0.54 12.86
C LEU A 79 11.34 0.34 11.34
N GLU A 80 12.45 -0.29 10.91
CA GLU A 80 12.75 -0.50 9.50
C GLU A 80 11.94 -1.66 8.91
N GLU A 81 11.71 -2.72 9.68
CA GLU A 81 10.84 -3.82 9.27
C GLU A 81 9.39 -3.38 9.21
N TYR A 82 8.97 -2.50 10.12
CA TYR A 82 7.69 -1.83 10.10
C TYR A 82 7.57 -0.84 8.92
N LYS A 83 8.61 -0.06 8.62
CA LYS A 83 8.65 0.89 7.48
C LYS A 83 8.67 0.21 6.12
N LYS A 84 9.27 -0.98 5.99
CA LYS A 84 9.24 -1.77 4.75
C LYS A 84 7.82 -2.18 4.32
N ASN A 85 6.90 -2.28 5.29
CA ASN A 85 5.50 -2.64 5.05
C ASN A 85 4.58 -1.42 4.82
N ASN A 86 5.13 -0.19 4.80
CA ASN A 86 4.34 1.03 4.68
C ASN A 86 4.09 1.47 3.23
N GLU A 87 4.71 0.80 2.25
CA GLU A 87 4.33 0.91 0.85
C GLU A 87 3.47 -0.28 0.44
N ILE A 88 2.29 -0.01 -0.05
CA ILE A 88 1.39 -1.01 -0.60
C ILE A 88 1.12 -0.73 -2.08
N THR A 89 0.87 -1.79 -2.85
CA THR A 89 0.35 -1.63 -4.20
C THR A 89 -1.16 -1.38 -4.12
N SER A 90 -1.62 -0.35 -4.82
CA SER A 90 -3.04 -0.05 -4.89
C SER A 90 -3.83 -1.21 -5.51
N ARG A 91 -5.04 -1.44 -5.03
CA ARG A 91 -6.00 -2.39 -5.63
C ARG A 91 -6.63 -1.84 -6.91
N ASP A 92 -6.73 -0.52 -7.00
CA ASP A 92 -7.28 0.21 -8.13
C ASP A 92 -6.16 0.87 -8.91
N ILE A 93 -6.43 1.26 -10.15
CA ILE A 93 -5.53 2.10 -10.93
C ILE A 93 -5.65 3.52 -10.40
N ILE A 94 -4.54 4.08 -9.91
CA ILE A 94 -4.49 5.37 -9.24
C ILE A 94 -3.67 6.40 -10.01
N CYS A 95 -4.09 7.65 -9.89
CA CYS A 95 -3.37 8.81 -10.40
C CYS A 95 -2.01 8.96 -9.71
N LEU A 96 -0.99 9.37 -10.45
CA LEU A 96 0.37 9.54 -9.94
C LEU A 96 0.44 10.60 -8.82
N ASP A 97 -0.31 11.69 -8.95
CA ASP A 97 -0.28 12.81 -8.00
C ASP A 97 -1.25 12.63 -6.84
N CYS A 98 -2.55 12.59 -7.14
CA CYS A 98 -3.57 12.65 -6.10
C CYS A 98 -3.95 11.30 -5.51
N LYS A 99 -3.42 10.19 -6.05
CA LYS A 99 -3.72 8.81 -5.61
C LYS A 99 -5.21 8.44 -5.63
N GLU A 100 -6.04 9.24 -6.30
CA GLU A 100 -7.44 8.91 -6.58
C GLU A 100 -7.53 7.99 -7.81
N ASN A 101 -8.64 7.25 -7.94
CA ASN A 101 -8.86 6.36 -9.06
C ASN A 101 -8.81 7.10 -10.39
N CYS A 102 -8.23 6.48 -11.39
CA CYS A 102 -8.15 7.01 -12.75
C CYS A 102 -8.28 5.90 -13.78
N LEU A 103 -8.35 6.29 -15.04
CA LEU A 103 -8.36 5.39 -16.20
C LEU A 103 -6.99 5.35 -16.84
N ILE A 104 -6.71 4.27 -17.58
CA ILE A 104 -5.49 4.15 -18.37
C ILE A 104 -5.81 3.73 -19.81
N ASP A 105 -5.04 4.25 -20.75
CA ASP A 105 -4.92 3.74 -22.10
C ASP A 105 -3.51 3.21 -22.32
N ILE A 106 -3.39 2.06 -22.99
CA ILE A 106 -2.10 1.46 -23.31
C ILE A 106 -1.92 1.44 -24.82
N LYS A 107 -0.84 2.09 -25.28
CA LYS A 107 -0.45 2.10 -26.68
C LYS A 107 1.06 2.08 -26.82
N ASP A 108 1.59 1.26 -27.73
CA ASP A 108 3.02 1.19 -28.06
C ASP A 108 3.94 1.06 -26.83
N PHE A 109 3.57 0.16 -25.90
CA PHE A 109 4.26 -0.08 -24.62
C PHE A 109 4.31 1.14 -23.69
N LYS A 110 3.44 2.12 -23.89
CA LYS A 110 3.28 3.31 -23.07
C LYS A 110 1.88 3.37 -22.49
N ILE A 111 1.78 3.97 -21.31
CA ILE A 111 0.53 4.14 -20.58
C ILE A 111 0.22 5.63 -20.49
N ASN A 112 -1.02 5.98 -20.75
CA ASN A 112 -1.58 7.29 -20.48
C ASN A 112 -2.57 7.16 -19.31
N PHE A 113 -2.44 8.03 -18.31
CA PHE A 113 -3.35 8.11 -17.16
C PHE A 113 -4.25 9.34 -17.34
N HIS A 114 -5.56 9.17 -17.11
CA HIS A 114 -6.55 10.25 -17.23
C HIS A 114 -7.79 9.98 -16.39
N GLY A 115 -8.70 10.95 -16.31
CA GLY A 115 -10.01 10.78 -15.71
C GLY A 115 -10.00 10.65 -14.18
N CYS A 116 -8.95 11.08 -13.48
CA CYS A 116 -9.02 11.18 -12.02
C CYS A 116 -9.89 12.37 -11.60
N LYS A 117 -10.37 12.35 -10.36
CA LYS A 117 -11.25 13.39 -9.78
C LYS A 117 -10.69 14.82 -9.91
N ASN A 118 -9.38 14.97 -9.91
CA ASN A 118 -8.69 16.28 -10.00
C ASN A 118 -8.23 16.60 -11.43
N ASN A 119 -8.69 15.83 -12.45
CA ASN A 119 -8.39 16.02 -13.86
C ASN A 119 -6.88 16.01 -14.20
N HIS A 120 -6.04 15.35 -13.40
CA HIS A 120 -4.65 15.14 -13.77
C HIS A 120 -4.56 14.18 -14.96
N ALA A 121 -3.64 14.45 -15.89
CA ALA A 121 -3.36 13.57 -17.02
C ALA A 121 -1.85 13.40 -17.21
N TYR A 122 -1.42 12.17 -17.46
CA TYR A 122 -0.04 11.81 -17.73
C TYR A 122 0.04 10.99 -18.99
N ASN A 123 0.95 11.35 -19.88
CA ASN A 123 1.08 10.69 -21.17
C ASN A 123 2.46 10.04 -21.32
N ASN A 124 2.51 8.95 -22.08
CA ASN A 124 3.75 8.30 -22.50
C ASN A 124 4.59 7.72 -21.37
N ILE A 125 4.00 7.31 -20.26
CA ILE A 125 4.68 6.56 -19.19
C ILE A 125 5.03 5.18 -19.72
N LEU A 126 6.30 4.77 -19.64
CA LEU A 126 6.70 3.43 -20.05
C LEU A 126 6.06 2.36 -19.17
N ILE A 127 5.59 1.27 -19.78
CA ILE A 127 4.86 0.20 -19.09
C ILE A 127 5.66 -0.45 -17.93
N ASN A 128 6.98 -0.49 -18.03
CA ASN A 128 7.85 -1.02 -16.98
C ASN A 128 7.87 -0.17 -15.70
N TYR A 129 7.42 1.09 -15.75
CA TYR A 129 7.26 1.95 -14.57
C TYR A 129 5.87 1.85 -13.95
N PHE A 130 4.93 1.13 -14.56
CA PHE A 130 3.55 1.04 -14.08
C PHE A 130 3.46 0.63 -12.60
N GLU A 131 4.17 -0.42 -12.20
CA GLU A 131 4.14 -0.91 -10.82
C GLU A 131 4.56 0.16 -9.80
N PHE A 132 5.55 0.99 -10.13
CA PHE A 132 5.99 2.09 -9.26
C PHE A 132 4.92 3.18 -9.13
N THR A 133 4.18 3.46 -10.21
CA THR A 133 3.12 4.48 -10.21
C THR A 133 1.95 4.07 -9.32
N GLN A 134 1.75 2.77 -9.10
CA GLN A 134 0.64 2.21 -8.34
C GLN A 134 0.96 1.99 -6.86
N LYS A 135 2.09 2.48 -6.38
CA LYS A 135 2.46 2.42 -4.97
C LYS A 135 1.86 3.56 -4.16
N ILE A 136 1.39 3.22 -2.98
CA ILE A 136 0.85 4.15 -1.98
C ILE A 136 1.76 4.07 -0.75
N ASN A 137 2.31 5.21 -0.38
CA ASN A 137 3.03 5.35 0.89
C ASN A 137 2.02 5.64 1.99
N LEU A 138 1.78 4.67 2.86
CA LEU A 138 0.81 4.79 3.94
C LEU A 138 1.17 5.89 4.96
N ASN A 139 2.44 6.28 5.04
CA ASN A 139 2.87 7.37 5.92
C ASN A 139 2.39 8.75 5.45
N GLU A 140 2.05 8.91 4.18
CA GLU A 140 1.51 10.15 3.63
C GLU A 140 0.02 10.35 3.93
N ILE A 141 -0.67 9.27 4.33
CA ILE A 141 -2.08 9.32 4.73
C ILE A 141 -2.16 9.72 6.19
N ILE A 142 -2.24 11.02 6.44
CA ILE A 142 -2.18 11.62 7.78
C ILE A 142 -3.59 11.91 8.31
N CYS A 143 -3.80 11.74 9.62
CA CYS A 143 -5.03 12.12 10.29
C CYS A 143 -5.25 13.63 10.27
N ASP A 144 -6.37 14.07 9.69
CA ASP A 144 -6.70 15.49 9.56
C ASP A 144 -7.08 16.18 10.86
N ILE A 145 -7.40 15.41 11.90
CA ILE A 145 -7.79 15.92 13.19
C ILE A 145 -6.58 16.19 14.08
N CYS A 146 -5.76 15.18 14.35
CA CYS A 146 -4.62 15.33 15.26
C CYS A 146 -3.31 15.71 14.55
N LYS A 147 -3.22 15.55 13.21
CA LYS A 147 -2.00 15.80 12.40
C LYS A 147 -0.74 15.04 12.86
N LYS A 148 -0.90 14.06 13.76
CA LYS A 148 0.22 13.31 14.38
C LYS A 148 0.29 11.86 13.95
N GLN A 149 -0.85 11.25 13.62
CA GLN A 149 -0.95 9.84 13.26
C GLN A 149 -1.11 9.71 11.75
N ASN A 150 -0.43 8.76 11.16
CA ASN A 150 -0.60 8.35 9.78
C ASN A 150 -1.08 6.90 9.69
N LYS A 151 -1.51 6.49 8.49
CA LYS A 151 -2.04 5.15 8.26
C LYS A 151 -0.96 4.07 8.39
N GLY A 152 0.28 4.37 8.02
CA GLY A 152 1.41 3.43 8.11
C GLY A 152 1.81 3.12 9.55
N ASP A 153 1.59 4.04 10.50
CA ASP A 153 1.86 3.85 11.93
C ASP A 153 0.67 3.22 12.68
N ALA A 154 -0.48 3.06 12.04
CA ALA A 154 -1.65 2.47 12.66
C ALA A 154 -1.56 0.93 12.70
N HIS A 155 -2.05 0.32 13.77
CA HIS A 155 -2.11 -1.14 13.88
C HIS A 155 -2.92 -1.73 12.71
N ASN A 156 -2.37 -2.73 12.00
CA ASN A 156 -2.96 -3.31 10.80
C ASN A 156 -3.30 -2.28 9.71
N ASN A 157 -2.65 -1.10 9.70
CA ASN A 157 -2.94 0.02 8.81
C ASN A 157 -4.41 0.49 8.89
N GLU A 158 -5.06 0.28 10.03
CA GLU A 158 -6.45 0.66 10.25
C GLU A 158 -6.60 2.19 10.27
N PHE A 159 -7.36 2.71 9.34
CA PHE A 159 -7.59 4.14 9.18
C PHE A 159 -8.99 4.40 8.63
N TYR A 160 -9.51 5.60 8.79
CA TYR A 160 -10.88 5.92 8.46
C TYR A 160 -10.99 7.22 7.68
N ILE A 161 -12.11 7.41 7.00
CA ILE A 161 -12.51 8.66 6.38
C ILE A 161 -13.93 9.00 6.83
N CYS A 162 -14.16 10.26 7.15
CA CYS A 162 -15.51 10.77 7.42
C CYS A 162 -16.10 11.32 6.12
N ASN A 163 -17.23 10.76 5.68
CA ASN A 163 -17.90 11.21 4.46
C ASN A 163 -18.49 12.62 4.59
N ASN A 164 -18.94 13.01 5.80
CA ASN A 164 -19.56 14.33 6.05
C ASN A 164 -18.55 15.47 6.06
N CYS A 165 -17.38 15.29 6.69
CA CYS A 165 -16.34 16.33 6.75
C CYS A 165 -15.20 16.11 5.75
N ASN A 166 -15.21 15.01 5.00
CA ASN A 166 -14.18 14.63 4.04
C ASN A 166 -12.75 14.65 4.64
N LYS A 167 -12.62 14.11 5.88
CA LYS A 167 -11.36 14.09 6.64
C LYS A 167 -10.88 12.69 6.88
N ASN A 168 -9.57 12.50 6.75
CA ASN A 168 -8.89 11.28 7.18
C ASN A 168 -8.82 11.23 8.71
N ILE A 169 -9.11 10.09 9.30
CA ILE A 169 -9.26 9.96 10.77
C ILE A 169 -8.51 8.72 11.24
N CYS A 170 -7.61 8.89 12.22
CA CYS A 170 -6.96 7.76 12.87
C CYS A 170 -7.89 7.07 13.89
N PRO A 171 -7.59 5.83 14.33
CA PRO A 171 -8.41 5.10 15.30
C PRO A 171 -8.67 5.88 16.59
N LEU A 172 -7.70 6.65 17.08
CA LEU A 172 -7.84 7.46 18.31
C LEU A 172 -8.83 8.62 18.13
N CYS A 173 -8.77 9.31 17.00
CA CYS A 173 -9.67 10.43 16.72
C CYS A 173 -11.09 9.99 16.36
N LYS A 174 -11.26 8.76 15.82
CA LYS A 174 -12.57 8.18 15.51
C LYS A 174 -13.49 8.12 16.75
N SER A 175 -12.93 7.72 17.89
CA SER A 175 -13.70 7.58 19.14
C SER A 175 -14.28 8.90 19.64
N ASN A 176 -13.67 10.03 19.27
CA ASN A 176 -14.05 11.39 19.69
C ASN A 176 -14.69 12.20 18.55
N HIS A 177 -14.91 11.57 17.39
CA HIS A 177 -15.57 12.23 16.27
C HIS A 177 -17.08 12.28 16.46
N ASP A 178 -17.75 13.21 15.75
CA ASP A 178 -19.21 13.35 15.82
C ASP A 178 -19.89 12.01 15.43
N LYS A 179 -20.72 11.52 16.34
CA LYS A 179 -21.43 10.24 16.19
C LYS A 179 -22.51 10.24 15.09
N ASN A 180 -22.97 11.43 14.68
CA ASN A 180 -23.92 11.59 13.59
C ASN A 180 -23.25 11.54 12.21
N HIS A 181 -21.91 11.56 12.17
CA HIS A 181 -21.17 11.49 10.93
C HIS A 181 -20.96 10.03 10.49
N ILE A 182 -21.03 9.82 9.18
CA ILE A 182 -20.74 8.52 8.55
C ILE A 182 -19.23 8.37 8.42
N ILE A 183 -18.68 7.41 9.19
CA ILE A 183 -17.26 7.08 9.17
C ILE A 183 -17.09 5.69 8.56
N ILE A 184 -16.32 5.60 7.49
CA ILE A 184 -16.02 4.35 6.79
C ILE A 184 -14.54 4.01 6.93
N ASN A 185 -14.19 2.74 6.65
CA ASN A 185 -12.79 2.34 6.53
C ASN A 185 -12.17 3.06 5.33
N TYR A 186 -10.94 3.54 5.47
CA TYR A 186 -10.22 4.23 4.41
C TYR A 186 -10.05 3.37 3.15
N ASP A 187 -9.85 2.07 3.31
CA ASP A 187 -9.64 1.15 2.21
C ASP A 187 -10.93 0.87 1.41
N ASP A 188 -12.09 1.18 1.99
CA ASP A 188 -13.40 1.00 1.36
C ASP A 188 -13.94 2.28 0.70
N LYS A 189 -13.22 3.39 0.77
CA LYS A 189 -13.67 4.72 0.32
C LYS A 189 -14.13 4.78 -1.14
N ASN A 190 -13.56 3.91 -2.00
CA ASN A 190 -13.86 3.85 -3.42
C ASN A 190 -14.97 2.86 -3.78
N TYR A 191 -15.43 2.06 -2.81
CA TYR A 191 -16.40 0.98 -3.03
C TYR A 191 -17.76 1.27 -2.40
N LEU A 192 -17.85 2.31 -1.57
CA LEU A 192 -19.06 2.69 -0.86
C LEU A 192 -19.62 4.02 -1.34
N CYS A 193 -20.93 4.08 -1.46
CA CYS A 193 -21.66 5.32 -1.75
C CYS A 193 -21.51 6.32 -0.61
N LYS A 194 -21.05 7.51 -0.92
CA LYS A 194 -20.83 8.58 0.08
C LYS A 194 -22.12 9.05 0.76
N LYS A 195 -23.27 8.98 0.05
CA LYS A 195 -24.58 9.40 0.57
C LYS A 195 -25.20 8.34 1.49
N HIS A 196 -25.10 7.06 1.11
CA HIS A 196 -25.88 6.00 1.75
C HIS A 196 -25.03 4.99 2.52
N ASN A 197 -23.69 5.08 2.39
CA ASN A 197 -22.74 4.12 2.98
C ASN A 197 -23.04 2.66 2.59
N ASP A 198 -23.55 2.48 1.38
CA ASP A 198 -23.88 1.18 0.82
C ASP A 198 -22.98 0.86 -0.37
N VAL A 199 -22.77 -0.42 -0.64
CA VAL A 199 -21.88 -0.90 -1.71
C VAL A 199 -22.43 -0.53 -3.08
N PHE A 200 -21.56 -0.09 -3.97
CA PHE A 200 -21.94 0.09 -5.37
C PHE A 200 -22.26 -1.26 -6.02
N ASN A 201 -23.45 -1.40 -6.59
CA ASN A 201 -23.92 -2.60 -7.26
C ASN A 201 -24.40 -2.35 -8.69
N LYS A 202 -24.51 -1.09 -9.09
CA LYS A 202 -24.95 -0.66 -10.41
C LYS A 202 -24.05 0.43 -10.98
N TYR A 203 -24.08 0.60 -12.28
CA TYR A 203 -23.39 1.64 -13.03
C TYR A 203 -24.37 2.42 -13.90
N CYS A 204 -24.43 3.72 -13.72
CA CYS A 204 -25.21 4.61 -14.56
C CYS A 204 -24.38 5.05 -15.77
N LYS A 205 -24.76 4.61 -16.98
CA LYS A 205 -24.08 5.01 -18.22
C LYS A 205 -24.30 6.47 -18.56
N THR A 206 -25.47 7.00 -18.23
CA THR A 206 -25.83 8.40 -18.52
C THR A 206 -24.99 9.38 -17.72
N CYS A 207 -24.79 9.11 -16.41
CA CYS A 207 -23.99 9.95 -15.52
C CYS A 207 -22.51 9.53 -15.49
N ASN A 208 -22.21 8.33 -16.01
CA ASN A 208 -20.85 7.75 -16.02
C ASN A 208 -20.30 7.50 -14.60
N GLU A 209 -21.14 6.99 -13.68
CA GLU A 209 -20.78 6.78 -12.28
C GLU A 209 -21.35 5.49 -11.69
N ASN A 210 -20.66 4.96 -10.67
CA ASN A 210 -21.16 3.86 -9.87
C ASN A 210 -22.23 4.33 -8.90
N ILE A 211 -23.33 3.60 -8.79
CA ILE A 211 -24.46 3.89 -7.90
C ILE A 211 -24.76 2.70 -6.99
N CYS A 212 -25.22 2.97 -5.78
CA CYS A 212 -25.76 1.96 -4.89
C CYS A 212 -27.27 1.77 -5.14
N ILE A 213 -27.85 0.74 -4.55
CA ILE A 213 -29.28 0.43 -4.74
C ILE A 213 -30.22 1.56 -4.34
N VAL A 214 -29.84 2.34 -3.31
CA VAL A 214 -30.65 3.46 -2.83
C VAL A 214 -30.60 4.65 -3.79
N CYS A 215 -29.43 4.88 -4.44
CA CYS A 215 -29.30 5.94 -5.44
C CYS A 215 -30.09 5.65 -6.73
N GLU A 216 -30.50 4.40 -6.99
CA GLU A 216 -31.20 4.02 -8.23
C GLU A 216 -32.42 4.89 -8.49
N ASN A 217 -33.17 5.25 -7.45
CA ASN A 217 -34.37 6.10 -7.56
C ASN A 217 -34.05 7.50 -8.11
N ASP A 218 -32.83 8.03 -7.87
CA ASP A 218 -32.39 9.32 -8.41
C ASP A 218 -32.03 9.23 -9.91
N HIS A 219 -31.98 7.99 -10.47
CA HIS A 219 -31.56 7.68 -11.84
C HIS A 219 -32.64 6.96 -12.66
N ASP A 220 -33.92 7.02 -12.27
CA ASP A 220 -35.04 6.25 -12.86
C ASP A 220 -35.13 6.30 -14.40
N ASN A 221 -34.74 7.40 -15.03
CA ASN A 221 -34.78 7.58 -16.48
C ASN A 221 -33.40 7.43 -17.15
N HIS A 222 -32.41 6.91 -16.43
CA HIS A 222 -31.06 6.73 -16.94
C HIS A 222 -30.81 5.30 -17.40
N ASP A 223 -29.86 5.10 -18.32
CA ASP A 223 -29.39 3.76 -18.71
C ASP A 223 -28.51 3.19 -17.58
N ILE A 224 -29.09 2.24 -16.84
CA ILE A 224 -28.44 1.61 -15.67
C ILE A 224 -28.07 0.18 -15.99
N LEU A 225 -26.85 -0.22 -15.63
CA LEU A 225 -26.36 -1.59 -15.72
C LEU A 225 -26.08 -2.16 -14.32
N ASP A 226 -26.46 -3.42 -14.11
CA ASP A 226 -26.01 -4.17 -12.94
C ASP A 226 -24.52 -4.51 -13.08
N LEU A 227 -23.70 -4.16 -12.09
CA LEU A 227 -22.28 -4.51 -12.09
C LEU A 227 -22.06 -6.01 -12.15
N SER A 228 -22.92 -6.81 -11.53
CA SER A 228 -22.87 -8.28 -11.58
C SER A 228 -22.99 -8.87 -12.98
N LYS A 229 -23.59 -8.13 -13.92
CA LYS A 229 -23.74 -8.55 -15.33
C LYS A 229 -22.54 -8.13 -16.20
N ILE A 230 -21.80 -7.12 -15.78
CA ILE A 230 -20.66 -6.56 -16.54
C ILE A 230 -19.34 -7.17 -16.06
N LEU A 231 -19.23 -7.45 -14.75
CA LEU A 231 -18.02 -7.99 -14.18
C LEU A 231 -17.74 -9.41 -14.69
N ILE A 232 -16.54 -9.60 -15.16
CA ILE A 232 -16.06 -10.91 -15.61
C ILE A 232 -16.09 -11.86 -14.40
N LYS A 233 -16.71 -13.05 -14.57
CA LYS A 233 -16.69 -14.06 -13.52
C LYS A 233 -15.25 -14.50 -13.23
N LYS A 234 -14.93 -14.72 -11.97
CA LYS A 234 -13.57 -15.10 -11.52
C LYS A 234 -13.00 -16.29 -12.31
N ASN A 235 -13.81 -17.27 -12.64
CA ASN A 235 -13.36 -18.45 -13.39
C ASN A 235 -13.00 -18.10 -14.85
N ASP A 236 -13.77 -17.24 -15.50
CA ASP A 236 -13.49 -16.80 -16.87
C ASP A 236 -12.22 -15.93 -16.90
N PHE A 237 -12.07 -15.04 -15.92
CA PHE A 237 -10.84 -14.25 -15.74
C PHE A 237 -9.61 -15.14 -15.53
N ASN A 238 -9.67 -16.13 -14.65
CA ASN A 238 -8.59 -17.06 -14.41
C ASN A 238 -8.20 -17.83 -15.68
N LYS A 239 -9.18 -18.23 -16.49
CA LYS A 239 -8.92 -18.91 -17.76
C LYS A 239 -8.17 -18.00 -18.75
N ILE A 240 -8.61 -16.75 -18.90
CA ILE A 240 -7.94 -15.76 -19.76
C ILE A 240 -6.49 -15.52 -19.30
N MET A 241 -6.27 -15.39 -17.99
CA MET A 241 -4.93 -15.19 -17.42
C MET A 241 -4.02 -16.40 -17.66
N GLU A 242 -4.55 -17.63 -17.56
CA GLU A 242 -3.77 -18.83 -17.84
C GLU A 242 -3.40 -18.95 -19.33
N GLU A 243 -4.30 -18.66 -20.25
CA GLU A 243 -4.03 -18.60 -21.68
C GLU A 243 -2.96 -17.56 -22.03
N LEU A 244 -3.04 -16.38 -21.39
CA LEU A 244 -2.02 -15.32 -21.52
C LEU A 244 -0.65 -15.81 -21.01
N ARG A 245 -0.61 -16.46 -19.86
CA ARG A 245 0.62 -17.02 -19.29
C ARG A 245 1.28 -18.03 -20.22
N GLN A 246 0.52 -18.97 -20.74
CA GLN A 246 1.00 -19.97 -21.70
C GLN A 246 1.56 -19.31 -22.97
N SER A 247 0.90 -18.26 -23.47
CA SER A 247 1.39 -17.49 -24.61
C SER A 247 2.71 -16.80 -24.31
N ILE A 248 2.84 -16.18 -23.13
CA ILE A 248 4.09 -15.55 -22.67
C ILE A 248 5.23 -16.58 -22.61
N ASP A 249 4.98 -17.75 -22.01
CA ASP A 249 6.01 -18.78 -21.88
C ASP A 249 6.45 -19.35 -23.24
N LYS A 250 5.52 -19.46 -24.20
CA LYS A 250 5.86 -19.81 -25.59
C LYS A 250 6.76 -18.75 -26.24
N TYR A 251 6.49 -17.45 -26.03
CA TYR A 251 7.37 -16.40 -26.57
C TYR A 251 8.73 -16.38 -25.89
N LYS A 252 8.80 -16.57 -24.55
CA LYS A 252 10.08 -16.67 -23.83
C LYS A 252 10.94 -17.80 -24.37
N SER A 253 10.36 -18.97 -24.64
CA SER A 253 11.09 -20.11 -25.23
C SER A 253 11.67 -19.80 -26.61
N LYS A 254 10.89 -19.09 -27.46
CA LYS A 254 11.38 -18.66 -28.77
C LYS A 254 12.54 -17.67 -28.67
N ILE A 255 12.42 -16.68 -27.77
CA ILE A 255 13.47 -15.68 -27.52
C ILE A 255 14.74 -16.34 -27.02
N LYS A 256 14.63 -17.36 -26.17
CA LYS A 256 15.80 -18.13 -25.71
C LYS A 256 16.55 -18.79 -26.86
N ILE A 257 15.83 -19.44 -27.79
CA ILE A 257 16.43 -20.07 -28.99
C ILE A 257 17.15 -19.02 -29.87
N ILE A 258 16.50 -17.86 -30.09
CA ILE A 258 17.10 -16.77 -30.87
C ILE A 258 18.39 -16.27 -30.20
N LYS A 259 18.39 -16.10 -28.87
CA LYS A 259 19.60 -15.72 -28.13
C LYS A 259 20.72 -16.72 -28.30
N GLU A 260 20.46 -18.03 -28.21
CA GLU A 260 21.45 -19.09 -28.42
C GLU A 260 22.05 -19.06 -29.84
N ILE A 261 21.23 -18.68 -30.85
CA ILE A 261 21.73 -18.51 -32.24
C ILE A 261 22.67 -17.31 -32.32
N PHE A 262 22.30 -16.16 -31.73
CA PHE A 262 23.17 -14.98 -31.72
C PHE A 262 24.48 -15.23 -30.98
N ASP A 263 24.49 -15.92 -29.86
CA ASP A 263 25.68 -16.29 -29.11
C ASP A 263 26.61 -17.17 -29.96
N LYS A 264 26.06 -18.12 -30.74
CA LYS A 264 26.86 -18.92 -31.70
C LYS A 264 27.47 -18.07 -32.81
N VAL A 265 26.74 -17.13 -33.38
CA VAL A 265 27.24 -16.21 -34.41
C VAL A 265 28.37 -15.36 -33.86
N ILE A 266 28.24 -14.80 -32.67
CA ILE A 266 29.31 -14.03 -32.02
C ILE A 266 30.55 -14.86 -31.83
N ASN A 267 30.43 -16.10 -31.31
CA ASN A 267 31.57 -17.00 -31.15
C ASN A 267 32.28 -17.33 -32.49
N ILE A 268 31.54 -17.49 -33.58
CA ILE A 268 32.13 -17.73 -34.92
C ILE A 268 32.90 -16.48 -35.38
N LEU A 269 32.38 -15.28 -35.18
CA LEU A 269 33.05 -14.03 -35.52
C LEU A 269 34.34 -13.84 -34.73
N ASP A 270 34.32 -14.15 -33.43
CA ASP A 270 35.51 -14.10 -32.56
C ASP A 270 36.61 -15.11 -33.03
N MET A 271 36.20 -16.35 -33.38
CA MET A 271 37.12 -17.32 -33.96
C MET A 271 37.70 -16.84 -35.29
N TYR A 272 36.87 -16.28 -36.17
CA TYR A 272 37.31 -15.72 -37.44
C TYR A 272 38.35 -14.61 -37.26
N TYR A 273 38.06 -13.67 -36.33
CA TYR A 273 39.01 -12.62 -35.96
C TYR A 273 40.34 -13.19 -35.47
N LYS A 274 40.31 -14.17 -34.57
CA LYS A 274 41.52 -14.81 -34.02
C LYS A 274 42.37 -15.47 -35.11
N ILE A 275 41.74 -16.25 -35.99
CA ILE A 275 42.45 -16.93 -37.11
C ILE A 275 43.14 -15.91 -38.00
N ASN A 276 42.46 -14.83 -38.42
CA ASN A 276 43.02 -13.80 -39.25
C ASN A 276 44.17 -13.06 -38.57
N ASN A 277 44.07 -12.78 -37.30
CA ASN A 277 45.13 -12.15 -36.51
C ASN A 277 46.37 -13.06 -36.40
N ASP A 278 46.18 -14.36 -36.18
CA ASP A 278 47.25 -15.33 -36.13
C ASP A 278 47.97 -15.46 -37.51
N ILE A 279 47.21 -15.50 -38.60
CA ILE A 279 47.77 -15.50 -39.97
C ILE A 279 48.59 -14.23 -40.20
N PHE A 280 48.06 -13.05 -39.85
CA PHE A 280 48.76 -11.78 -40.00
C PHE A 280 50.08 -11.74 -39.21
N ASN A 281 50.06 -12.21 -37.98
CA ASN A 281 51.24 -12.24 -37.10
C ASN A 281 52.31 -13.18 -37.67
N HIS A 282 51.93 -14.38 -38.13
CA HIS A 282 52.88 -15.31 -38.80
C HIS A 282 53.49 -14.70 -40.07
N TYR A 283 52.71 -13.99 -40.88
CA TYR A 283 53.17 -13.34 -42.09
C TYR A 283 54.15 -12.18 -41.79
N SER A 284 53.91 -11.42 -40.76
CA SER A 284 54.76 -10.30 -40.35
C SER A 284 56.10 -10.76 -39.74
N ILE A 285 56.16 -11.91 -39.07
CA ILE A 285 57.39 -12.48 -38.54
C ILE A 285 58.26 -13.00 -39.63
N ASN A 286 57.72 -13.69 -40.65
CA ASN A 286 58.46 -14.25 -41.76
C ASN A 286 59.02 -13.21 -42.76
N LYS A 287 58.59 -11.97 -42.75
CA LYS A 287 59.13 -10.83 -43.52
C LYS A 287 60.32 -10.13 -42.87
N ARG A 288 60.65 -10.45 -41.61
CA ARG A 288 61.76 -9.84 -40.85
C ARG A 288 63.04 -10.75 -40.85
N ASN A 289 62.96 -11.91 -41.45
CA ASN A 289 64.11 -12.82 -41.73
C ASN A 289 64.36 -12.83 -43.24
#